data_22a476f4efa621c9d986ab5ac11d3882
#
_entry.id   22a476f4efa621c9d986ab5ac11d3882
#
_cell.length_a   1.000
_cell.length_b   1.000
_cell.length_c   1.000
_cell.angle_alpha   90.00
_cell.angle_beta   90.00
_cell.angle_gamma   90.00
#
_symmetry.space_group_name_H-M   'P 1'
#
loop_
_entity.id
_entity.type
_entity.pdbx_description
1 polymer ?
#
loop_
_entity_poly.entity_id
_entity_poly.type
_entity_poly.pdbx_seq_one_letter_code
_entity_poly.pdbx_strand_id
1 'polypeptide(L)'
;MPVKLIQYWNILQGRKESFDTFFAQEFVPEIEKTGFMKMVGSWNVASGEGPYFIAEGVSADIDQVESLIMDSAYFELRQKLFQRVGDYSTKLLVPTDRVEPQPIQNERGYKFNQHFNINPSDYYEFIAFEEEDHIPGMESFGLKMVGSWQVAVGATPYIVDECRAENLATIGEMLQNPDYQKLTGKLLDMVANYGCKILVPSGHLND
;
A
#
# COMPACT_ATOMS: atom_id res chain seq x y z
N MET A 1 -1.81 11.96 -14.36
CA MET A 1 -1.24 11.81 -12.99
C MET A 1 -1.33 10.32 -12.62
N PRO A 2 -0.23 9.66 -12.26
CA PRO A 2 -0.26 8.25 -11.92
C PRO A 2 -1.15 8.00 -10.70
N VAL A 3 -1.88 6.88 -10.73
CA VAL A 3 -2.76 6.44 -9.66
C VAL A 3 -2.39 5.04 -9.24
N LYS A 4 -2.61 4.70 -7.97
CA LYS A 4 -2.33 3.38 -7.41
C LYS A 4 -3.65 2.68 -7.04
N LEU A 5 -3.86 1.48 -7.55
CA LEU A 5 -4.93 0.60 -7.10
C LEU A 5 -4.36 -0.41 -6.12
N ILE A 6 -4.84 -0.36 -4.88
CA ILE A 6 -4.51 -1.37 -3.88
C ILE A 6 -5.68 -2.31 -3.74
N GLN A 7 -5.41 -3.59 -3.80
CA GLN A 7 -6.38 -4.67 -3.63
C GLN A 7 -6.00 -5.47 -2.37
N TYR A 8 -6.98 -5.75 -1.53
CA TYR A 8 -6.83 -6.45 -0.26
C TYR A 8 -7.70 -7.68 -0.23
N TRP A 9 -7.19 -8.79 0.32
CA TRP A 9 -7.97 -10.01 0.57
C TRP A 9 -7.32 -10.95 1.57
N ASN A 10 -8.08 -11.93 2.01
CA ASN A 10 -7.58 -13.09 2.74
C ASN A 10 -7.61 -14.31 1.83
N ILE A 11 -6.53 -15.10 1.81
CA ILE A 11 -6.50 -16.37 1.09
C ILE A 11 -7.36 -17.37 1.86
N LEU A 12 -8.30 -18.02 1.20
CA LEU A 12 -9.17 -19.01 1.81
C LEU A 12 -8.37 -20.22 2.30
N GLN A 13 -8.80 -20.80 3.40
CA GLN A 13 -8.17 -21.97 3.98
C GLN A 13 -8.09 -23.11 2.95
N GLY A 14 -6.91 -23.73 2.82
CA GLY A 14 -6.65 -24.79 1.85
C GLY A 14 -6.53 -24.33 0.39
N ARG A 15 -6.56 -23.03 0.12
CA ARG A 15 -6.42 -22.48 -1.25
C ARG A 15 -5.07 -21.87 -1.55
N LYS A 16 -4.14 -21.85 -0.59
CA LYS A 16 -2.85 -21.15 -0.77
C LYS A 16 -2.10 -21.57 -2.03
N GLU A 17 -1.86 -22.84 -2.24
CA GLU A 17 -1.11 -23.35 -3.40
C GLU A 17 -1.79 -23.00 -4.73
N SER A 18 -3.14 -23.16 -4.80
CA SER A 18 -3.89 -22.80 -5.99
C SER A 18 -3.96 -21.28 -6.21
N PHE A 19 -3.92 -20.49 -5.14
CA PHE A 19 -3.82 -19.04 -5.21
C PHE A 19 -2.44 -18.62 -5.72
N ASP A 20 -1.35 -19.14 -5.12
CA ASP A 20 0.02 -18.78 -5.49
C ASP A 20 0.27 -19.04 -6.99
N THR A 21 -0.15 -20.21 -7.48
CA THR A 21 -0.05 -20.55 -8.90
C THR A 21 -0.87 -19.61 -9.79
N PHE A 22 -2.14 -19.39 -9.44
CA PHE A 22 -3.03 -18.51 -10.19
C PHE A 22 -2.53 -17.05 -10.19
N PHE A 23 -2.11 -16.55 -9.05
CA PHE A 23 -1.69 -15.16 -8.93
C PHE A 23 -0.43 -14.87 -9.75
N ALA A 24 0.59 -15.73 -9.66
CA ALA A 24 1.86 -15.54 -10.36
C ALA A 24 1.78 -15.86 -11.86
N GLN A 25 1.00 -16.87 -12.27
CA GLN A 25 1.01 -17.37 -13.64
C GLN A 25 -0.14 -16.85 -14.50
N GLU A 26 -1.21 -16.36 -13.89
CA GLU A 26 -2.38 -15.90 -14.62
C GLU A 26 -2.79 -14.47 -14.23
N PHE A 27 -3.04 -14.18 -12.94
CA PHE A 27 -3.61 -12.92 -12.51
C PHE A 27 -2.70 -11.71 -12.84
N VAL A 28 -1.44 -11.76 -12.43
CA VAL A 28 -0.48 -10.68 -12.71
C VAL A 28 -0.20 -10.54 -14.20
N PRO A 29 0.18 -11.62 -14.94
CA PRO A 29 0.48 -11.50 -16.36
C PRO A 29 -0.70 -11.00 -17.22
N GLU A 30 -1.92 -11.45 -16.95
CA GLU A 30 -3.08 -11.03 -17.72
C GLU A 30 -3.48 -9.58 -17.43
N ILE A 31 -3.34 -9.10 -16.19
CA ILE A 31 -3.51 -7.66 -15.88
C ILE A 31 -2.49 -6.82 -16.66
N GLU A 32 -1.22 -7.17 -16.61
CA GLU A 32 -0.16 -6.42 -17.30
C GLU A 32 -0.32 -6.44 -18.82
N LYS A 33 -0.81 -7.53 -19.36
CA LYS A 33 -1.09 -7.68 -20.80
C LYS A 33 -2.20 -6.75 -21.30
N THR A 34 -3.10 -6.29 -20.43
CA THR A 34 -4.09 -5.27 -20.80
C THR A 34 -3.44 -3.93 -21.16
N GLY A 35 -2.25 -3.66 -20.64
CA GLY A 35 -1.57 -2.37 -20.77
C GLY A 35 -2.17 -1.25 -19.92
N PHE A 36 -3.25 -1.50 -19.18
CA PHE A 36 -3.92 -0.49 -18.36
C PHE A 36 -3.28 -0.33 -16.98
N MET A 37 -2.62 -1.37 -16.49
CA MET A 37 -2.02 -1.39 -15.16
C MET A 37 -0.74 -2.21 -15.14
N LYS A 38 0.27 -1.71 -14.41
CA LYS A 38 1.46 -2.47 -14.03
C LYS A 38 1.35 -2.91 -12.59
N MET A 39 1.54 -4.18 -12.31
CA MET A 39 1.63 -4.69 -10.94
C MET A 39 3.03 -4.36 -10.39
N VAL A 40 3.07 -3.68 -9.23
CA VAL A 40 4.32 -3.15 -8.66
C VAL A 40 4.68 -3.77 -7.32
N GLY A 41 3.72 -4.39 -6.64
CA GLY A 41 3.96 -5.01 -5.34
C GLY A 41 2.91 -6.05 -4.98
N SER A 42 3.33 -7.08 -4.26
CA SER A 42 2.45 -8.01 -3.56
C SER A 42 3.04 -8.38 -2.21
N TRP A 43 2.21 -8.30 -1.17
CA TRP A 43 2.66 -8.28 0.20
C TRP A 43 1.83 -9.19 1.08
N ASN A 44 2.49 -9.81 2.06
CA ASN A 44 1.83 -10.39 3.23
C ASN A 44 1.90 -9.39 4.39
N VAL A 45 0.82 -9.22 5.11
CA VAL A 45 0.79 -8.41 6.34
C VAL A 45 1.41 -9.23 7.47
N ALA A 46 2.60 -8.84 7.91
CA ALA A 46 3.29 -9.48 9.02
C ALA A 46 2.82 -8.96 10.38
N SER A 47 2.39 -7.69 10.43
CA SER A 47 1.82 -7.06 11.63
C SER A 47 0.81 -5.99 11.20
N GLY A 48 -0.28 -5.86 11.95
CA GLY A 48 -1.39 -4.95 11.70
C GLY A 48 -2.69 -5.68 11.38
N GLU A 49 -3.73 -4.92 11.11
CA GLU A 49 -5.06 -5.47 10.81
C GLU A 49 -5.14 -6.07 9.40
N GLY A 50 -5.95 -7.13 9.27
CA GLY A 50 -6.28 -7.69 7.95
C GLY A 50 -7.04 -6.71 7.04
N PRO A 51 -7.30 -7.11 5.80
CA PRO A 51 -6.92 -8.37 5.16
C PRO A 51 -5.40 -8.57 5.07
N TYR A 52 -4.93 -9.83 5.00
CA TYR A 52 -3.52 -10.19 5.19
C TYR A 52 -2.72 -10.32 3.90
N PHE A 53 -3.34 -10.22 2.74
CA PHE A 53 -2.66 -10.13 1.46
C PHE A 53 -3.01 -8.82 0.76
N ILE A 54 -2.00 -8.17 0.20
CA ILE A 54 -2.12 -6.88 -0.49
C ILE A 54 -1.47 -7.01 -1.85
N ALA A 55 -2.17 -6.58 -2.90
CA ALA A 55 -1.63 -6.43 -4.25
C ALA A 55 -1.73 -4.97 -4.68
N GLU A 56 -0.65 -4.45 -5.26
CA GLU A 56 -0.54 -3.06 -5.67
C GLU A 56 -0.29 -2.97 -7.17
N GLY A 57 -1.12 -2.20 -7.86
CA GLY A 57 -0.96 -1.87 -9.26
C GLY A 57 -0.93 -0.37 -9.47
N VAL A 58 -0.20 0.09 -10.47
CA VAL A 58 -0.12 1.51 -10.86
C VAL A 58 -0.56 1.67 -12.30
N SER A 59 -1.37 2.69 -12.53
CA SER A 59 -1.84 3.13 -13.86
C SER A 59 -1.39 4.56 -14.12
N ALA A 60 -1.31 4.95 -15.39
CA ALA A 60 -0.91 6.30 -15.74
C ALA A 60 -1.92 7.37 -15.27
N ASP A 61 -3.19 6.99 -15.22
CA ASP A 61 -4.29 7.85 -14.80
C ASP A 61 -5.53 7.01 -14.41
N ILE A 62 -6.59 7.72 -14.01
CA ILE A 62 -7.85 7.12 -13.58
C ILE A 62 -8.63 6.49 -14.75
N ASP A 63 -8.48 7.02 -15.97
CA ASP A 63 -9.19 6.53 -17.16
C ASP A 63 -8.69 5.12 -17.53
N GLN A 64 -7.40 4.86 -17.33
CA GLN A 64 -6.87 3.50 -17.50
C GLN A 64 -7.39 2.53 -16.42
N VAL A 65 -7.58 2.98 -15.19
CA VAL A 65 -8.20 2.15 -14.15
C VAL A 65 -9.66 1.86 -14.50
N GLU A 66 -10.42 2.83 -15.00
CA GLU A 66 -11.77 2.62 -15.51
C GLU A 66 -11.78 1.59 -16.64
N SER A 67 -10.85 1.75 -17.62
CA SER A 67 -10.71 0.81 -18.73
C SER A 67 -10.42 -0.61 -18.26
N LEU A 68 -9.55 -0.78 -17.25
CA LEU A 68 -9.28 -2.07 -16.63
C LEU A 68 -10.52 -2.66 -15.98
N ILE A 69 -11.28 -1.86 -15.21
CA ILE A 69 -12.48 -2.32 -14.51
C ILE A 69 -13.58 -2.78 -15.50
N MET A 70 -13.66 -2.12 -16.66
CA MET A 70 -14.63 -2.44 -17.72
C MET A 70 -14.15 -3.56 -18.65
N ASP A 71 -12.91 -4.00 -18.55
CA ASP A 71 -12.34 -5.06 -19.36
C ASP A 71 -12.92 -6.43 -19.00
N SER A 72 -13.40 -7.17 -20.00
CA SER A 72 -14.02 -8.48 -19.80
C SER A 72 -13.05 -9.54 -19.29
N ALA A 73 -11.77 -9.49 -19.70
CA ALA A 73 -10.76 -10.42 -19.23
C ALA A 73 -10.44 -10.16 -17.76
N TYR A 74 -10.37 -8.88 -17.34
CA TYR A 74 -10.20 -8.54 -15.93
C TYR A 74 -11.41 -9.00 -15.08
N PHE A 75 -12.63 -8.87 -15.60
CA PHE A 75 -13.81 -9.40 -14.92
C PHE A 75 -13.70 -10.92 -14.70
N GLU A 76 -13.30 -11.69 -15.71
CA GLU A 76 -13.09 -13.14 -15.60
C GLU A 76 -11.97 -13.48 -14.59
N LEU A 77 -10.86 -12.73 -14.61
CA LEU A 77 -9.79 -12.89 -13.64
C LEU A 77 -10.28 -12.68 -12.19
N ARG A 78 -11.10 -11.66 -11.97
CA ARG A 78 -11.71 -11.42 -10.64
C ARG A 78 -12.63 -12.55 -10.21
N GLN A 79 -13.41 -13.14 -11.11
CA GLN A 79 -14.25 -14.32 -10.79
C GLN A 79 -13.39 -15.51 -10.35
N LYS A 80 -12.25 -15.73 -11.02
CA LYS A 80 -11.30 -16.79 -10.64
C LYS A 80 -10.61 -16.48 -9.31
N LEU A 81 -10.28 -15.20 -9.04
CA LEU A 81 -9.72 -14.75 -7.77
C LEU A 81 -10.69 -15.05 -6.61
N PHE A 82 -11.98 -14.69 -6.77
CA PHE A 82 -12.99 -14.85 -5.73
C PHE A 82 -13.29 -16.30 -5.34
N GLN A 83 -12.87 -17.27 -6.15
CA GLN A 83 -12.91 -18.70 -5.77
C GLN A 83 -11.80 -19.09 -4.78
N ARG A 84 -10.81 -18.21 -4.55
CA ARG A 84 -9.60 -18.48 -3.78
C ARG A 84 -9.44 -17.54 -2.58
N VAL A 85 -10.18 -16.43 -2.57
CA VAL A 85 -10.01 -15.37 -1.56
C VAL A 85 -11.35 -14.95 -0.96
N GLY A 86 -11.29 -14.42 0.26
CA GLY A 86 -12.39 -13.74 0.96
C GLY A 86 -11.99 -12.32 1.38
N ASP A 87 -12.93 -11.56 1.93
CA ASP A 87 -12.73 -10.21 2.46
C ASP A 87 -12.09 -9.25 1.46
N TYR A 88 -12.46 -9.40 0.18
CA TYR A 88 -11.91 -8.56 -0.90
C TYR A 88 -12.38 -7.12 -0.78
N SER A 89 -11.41 -6.22 -0.83
CA SER A 89 -11.66 -4.77 -0.89
C SER A 89 -10.60 -4.07 -1.75
N THR A 90 -10.91 -2.87 -2.19
CA THR A 90 -9.98 -2.06 -3.01
C THR A 90 -9.94 -0.62 -2.53
N LYS A 91 -8.80 0.02 -2.77
CA LYS A 91 -8.65 1.48 -2.67
C LYS A 91 -7.97 2.01 -3.93
N LEU A 92 -8.53 3.08 -4.49
CA LEU A 92 -7.86 3.86 -5.53
C LEU A 92 -7.23 5.08 -4.87
N LEU A 93 -5.94 5.23 -5.06
CA LEU A 93 -5.11 6.23 -4.43
C LEU A 93 -4.59 7.22 -5.46
N VAL A 94 -4.55 8.50 -5.09
CA VAL A 94 -3.89 9.58 -5.81
C VAL A 94 -2.73 10.12 -4.97
N PRO A 95 -1.62 10.58 -5.57
CA PRO A 95 -0.52 11.18 -4.81
C PRO A 95 -0.99 12.41 -4.06
N THR A 96 -0.40 12.68 -2.90
CA THR A 96 -0.65 13.90 -2.12
C THR A 96 0.30 15.04 -2.51
N ASP A 97 1.26 14.79 -3.39
CA ASP A 97 2.37 15.68 -3.81
C ASP A 97 3.36 16.05 -2.67
N ARG A 98 3.20 15.48 -1.47
CA ARG A 98 4.11 15.67 -0.32
C ARG A 98 5.39 14.83 -0.42
N VAL A 99 5.28 13.69 -1.07
CA VAL A 99 6.41 12.80 -1.37
C VAL A 99 6.41 12.57 -2.87
N GLU A 100 7.56 12.84 -3.52
CA GLU A 100 7.69 12.54 -4.94
C GLU A 100 7.55 11.03 -5.16
N PRO A 101 6.57 10.59 -5.96
CA PRO A 101 6.37 9.17 -6.21
C PRO A 101 7.64 8.57 -6.80
N GLN A 102 8.16 7.53 -6.17
CA GLN A 102 9.33 6.83 -6.70
C GLN A 102 8.98 6.18 -8.06
N PRO A 103 9.96 6.05 -8.98
CA PRO A 103 9.73 5.36 -10.25
C PRO A 103 9.10 3.99 -10.02
N ILE A 104 8.15 3.63 -10.90
CA ILE A 104 7.45 2.36 -10.88
C ILE A 104 8.47 1.23 -11.10
N GLN A 105 9.00 0.70 -10.02
CA GLN A 105 9.88 -0.46 -10.00
C GLN A 105 9.21 -1.55 -9.17
N ASN A 106 9.54 -2.81 -9.48
CA ASN A 106 9.14 -3.91 -8.61
C ASN A 106 9.64 -3.63 -7.20
N GLU A 107 8.72 -3.57 -6.25
CA GLU A 107 9.04 -3.12 -4.92
C GLU A 107 9.79 -4.21 -4.16
N ARG A 108 11.06 -3.93 -3.84
CA ARG A 108 11.91 -4.79 -3.02
C ARG A 108 11.99 -4.29 -1.59
N GLY A 109 12.29 -5.16 -0.65
CA GLY A 109 12.43 -4.83 0.76
C GLY A 109 11.13 -4.99 1.52
N TYR A 110 11.04 -4.34 2.66
CA TYR A 110 9.91 -4.39 3.59
C TYR A 110 9.23 -3.03 3.61
N LYS A 111 7.92 -3.00 3.83
CA LYS A 111 7.19 -1.76 4.00
C LYS A 111 6.71 -1.58 5.43
N PHE A 112 6.73 -0.33 5.87
CA PHE A 112 6.01 0.15 7.02
C PHE A 112 5.01 1.19 6.53
N ASN A 113 3.74 0.83 6.48
CA ASN A 113 2.68 1.71 6.01
C ASN A 113 1.92 2.26 7.21
N GLN A 114 1.76 3.58 7.25
CA GLN A 114 0.89 4.27 8.18
C GLN A 114 -0.38 4.70 7.45
N HIS A 115 -1.52 4.64 8.12
CA HIS A 115 -2.78 5.08 7.54
C HIS A 115 -3.62 5.79 8.61
N PHE A 116 -4.22 6.91 8.22
CA PHE A 116 -4.93 7.80 9.15
C PHE A 116 -5.86 8.76 8.40
N ASN A 117 -6.63 9.53 9.16
CA ASN A 117 -7.38 10.69 8.68
C ASN A 117 -6.79 11.95 9.33
N ILE A 118 -6.48 12.97 8.56
CA ILE A 118 -6.06 14.27 9.10
C ILE A 118 -7.29 14.94 9.73
N ASN A 119 -7.15 15.45 10.95
CA ASN A 119 -8.18 16.28 11.56
C ASN A 119 -8.28 17.59 10.77
N PRO A 120 -9.46 17.99 10.28
CA PRO A 120 -9.61 19.18 9.42
C PRO A 120 -9.13 20.48 10.07
N SER A 121 -9.20 20.59 11.40
CA SER A 121 -8.70 21.74 12.15
C SER A 121 -7.18 21.87 12.10
N ASP A 122 -6.48 20.76 11.97
CA ASP A 122 -5.02 20.65 12.13
C ASP A 122 -4.30 20.49 10.78
N TYR A 123 -5.05 20.66 9.68
CA TYR A 123 -4.54 20.36 8.32
C TYR A 123 -3.23 21.08 7.99
N TYR A 124 -3.15 22.39 8.24
CA TYR A 124 -1.94 23.17 7.91
C TYR A 124 -0.78 22.83 8.86
N GLU A 125 -1.07 22.58 10.13
CA GLU A 125 -0.08 22.16 11.13
C GLU A 125 0.46 20.75 10.78
N PHE A 126 -0.43 19.86 10.36
CA PHE A 126 -0.05 18.52 9.89
C PHE A 126 0.88 18.59 8.66
N ILE A 127 0.58 19.44 7.65
CA ILE A 127 1.45 19.56 6.47
C ILE A 127 2.85 20.04 6.87
N ALA A 128 2.96 21.08 7.71
CA ALA A 128 4.23 21.56 8.19
C ALA A 128 4.99 20.48 9.00
N PHE A 129 4.29 19.79 9.90
CA PHE A 129 4.87 18.69 10.67
C PHE A 129 5.36 17.55 9.79
N GLU A 130 4.60 17.17 8.74
CA GLU A 130 4.98 16.08 7.85
C GLU A 130 6.26 16.40 7.09
N GLU A 131 6.38 17.61 6.55
CA GLU A 131 7.55 18.05 5.78
C GLU A 131 8.78 18.30 6.65
N GLU A 132 8.60 18.93 7.81
CA GLU A 132 9.71 19.38 8.66
C GLU A 132 10.19 18.34 9.70
N ASP A 133 9.27 17.51 10.22
CA ASP A 133 9.56 16.57 11.30
C ASP A 133 9.37 15.10 10.86
N HIS A 134 8.20 14.75 10.30
CA HIS A 134 7.81 13.35 10.13
C HIS A 134 8.62 12.64 9.05
N ILE A 135 8.68 13.18 7.83
CA ILE A 135 9.46 12.58 6.73
C ILE A 135 10.95 12.48 7.09
N PRO A 136 11.62 13.58 7.53
CA PRO A 136 13.01 13.50 7.93
C PRO A 136 13.26 12.58 9.14
N GLY A 137 12.33 12.55 10.09
CA GLY A 137 12.37 11.65 11.23
C GLY A 137 12.34 10.19 10.83
N MET A 138 11.40 9.79 9.94
CA MET A 138 11.32 8.42 9.43
C MET A 138 12.61 8.01 8.71
N GLU A 139 13.19 8.90 7.91
CA GLU A 139 14.47 8.66 7.23
C GLU A 139 15.63 8.50 8.21
N SER A 140 15.65 9.26 9.31
CA SER A 140 16.68 9.14 10.35
C SER A 140 16.68 7.78 11.04
N PHE A 141 15.54 7.08 11.06
CA PHE A 141 15.41 5.71 11.57
C PHE A 141 15.72 4.64 10.52
N GLY A 142 16.19 5.03 9.32
CA GLY A 142 16.55 4.11 8.24
C GLY A 142 15.36 3.66 7.38
N LEU A 143 14.21 4.33 7.46
CA LEU A 143 13.06 4.09 6.63
C LEU A 143 12.93 5.19 5.57
N LYS A 144 12.98 4.83 4.30
CA LYS A 144 12.78 5.79 3.21
C LYS A 144 11.28 5.95 2.94
N MET A 145 10.77 7.17 3.03
CA MET A 145 9.42 7.51 2.56
C MET A 145 9.39 7.36 1.03
N VAL A 146 8.50 6.50 0.52
CA VAL A 146 8.42 6.18 -0.91
C VAL A 146 7.10 6.61 -1.55
N GLY A 147 6.14 7.01 -0.75
CA GLY A 147 4.87 7.56 -1.23
C GLY A 147 4.00 8.06 -0.09
N SER A 148 3.24 9.09 -0.40
CA SER A 148 2.14 9.57 0.43
C SER A 148 0.92 9.71 -0.47
N TRP A 149 -0.18 9.08 -0.08
CA TRP A 149 -1.33 8.86 -0.93
C TRP A 149 -2.63 9.27 -0.25
N GLN A 150 -3.53 9.86 -1.04
CA GLN A 150 -4.90 10.09 -0.63
C GLN A 150 -5.82 9.06 -1.29
N VAL A 151 -6.73 8.47 -0.52
CA VAL A 151 -7.78 7.60 -1.02
C VAL A 151 -8.82 8.42 -1.78
N ALA A 152 -8.86 8.27 -3.09
CA ALA A 152 -9.87 8.90 -3.95
C ALA A 152 -11.17 8.08 -3.96
N VAL A 153 -11.05 6.72 -3.96
CA VAL A 153 -12.19 5.80 -3.90
C VAL A 153 -11.84 4.66 -2.95
N GLY A 154 -12.72 4.38 -2.00
CA GLY A 154 -12.56 3.29 -1.03
C GLY A 154 -12.92 3.72 0.39
N ALA A 155 -12.79 2.78 1.33
CA ALA A 155 -13.08 3.04 2.74
C ALA A 155 -11.94 3.81 3.42
N THR A 156 -12.29 4.51 4.51
CA THR A 156 -11.30 5.14 5.43
C THR A 156 -10.31 4.10 5.97
N PRO A 157 -9.13 4.53 6.48
CA PRO A 157 -8.57 5.89 6.51
C PRO A 157 -8.20 6.42 5.12
N TYR A 158 -8.16 7.77 4.99
CA TYR A 158 -8.00 8.42 3.69
C TYR A 158 -6.56 8.74 3.30
N ILE A 159 -5.63 8.74 4.24
CA ILE A 159 -4.20 8.93 3.98
C ILE A 159 -3.48 7.59 4.16
N VAL A 160 -2.54 7.31 3.27
CA VAL A 160 -1.65 6.15 3.34
C VAL A 160 -0.24 6.64 3.06
N ASP A 161 0.61 6.60 4.07
CA ASP A 161 2.03 6.89 3.96
C ASP A 161 2.82 5.58 3.91
N GLU A 162 3.68 5.46 2.91
CA GLU A 162 4.45 4.26 2.64
C GLU A 162 5.93 4.51 2.88
N CYS A 163 6.49 3.80 3.84
CA CYS A 163 7.92 3.77 4.09
C CYS A 163 8.50 2.42 3.69
N ARG A 164 9.74 2.43 3.20
CA ARG A 164 10.50 1.22 2.85
C ARG A 164 11.69 1.06 3.79
N ALA A 165 11.93 -0.17 4.21
CA ALA A 165 13.11 -0.60 4.93
C ALA A 165 13.81 -1.75 4.18
N GLU A 166 15.13 -1.83 4.30
CA GLU A 166 15.91 -2.93 3.69
C GLU A 166 15.67 -4.26 4.41
N ASN A 167 15.39 -4.23 5.70
CA ASN A 167 15.15 -5.42 6.51
C ASN A 167 14.17 -5.15 7.66
N LEU A 168 13.62 -6.22 8.24
CA LEU A 168 12.66 -6.12 9.35
C LEU A 168 13.30 -5.62 10.66
N ALA A 169 14.61 -5.83 10.84
CA ALA A 169 15.30 -5.37 12.06
C ALA A 169 15.25 -3.84 12.15
N THR A 170 15.46 -3.13 11.04
CA THR A 170 15.35 -1.66 10.97
C THR A 170 13.98 -1.18 11.47
N ILE A 171 12.89 -1.83 11.03
CA ILE A 171 11.53 -1.49 11.50
C ILE A 171 11.39 -1.80 12.99
N GLY A 172 11.92 -2.93 13.46
CA GLY A 172 11.88 -3.31 14.86
C GLY A 172 12.65 -2.36 15.76
N GLU A 173 13.83 -1.91 15.35
CA GLU A 173 14.66 -0.93 16.05
C GLU A 173 13.98 0.44 16.12
N MET A 174 13.38 0.90 15.01
CA MET A 174 12.59 2.13 14.99
C MET A 174 11.45 2.08 15.99
N LEU A 175 10.65 1.02 15.98
CA LEU A 175 9.48 0.90 16.87
C LEU A 175 9.84 0.92 18.36
N GLN A 176 11.07 0.53 18.73
CA GLN A 176 11.59 0.57 20.09
C GLN A 176 12.27 1.90 20.42
N ASN A 177 12.50 2.77 19.45
CA ASN A 177 13.21 4.02 19.64
C ASN A 177 12.32 5.07 20.34
N PRO A 178 12.75 5.66 21.48
CA PRO A 178 11.97 6.69 22.17
C PRO A 178 11.67 7.94 21.33
N ASP A 179 12.55 8.28 20.38
CA ASP A 179 12.34 9.45 19.53
C ASP A 179 11.28 9.18 18.46
N TYR A 180 11.19 7.93 17.94
CA TYR A 180 10.06 7.51 17.12
C TYR A 180 8.72 7.57 17.88
N GLN A 181 8.72 7.16 19.16
CA GLN A 181 7.51 7.25 19.99
C GLN A 181 7.05 8.70 20.19
N LYS A 182 8.00 9.65 20.36
CA LYS A 182 7.68 11.08 20.43
C LYS A 182 7.15 11.63 19.10
N LEU A 183 7.79 11.23 17.99
CA LEU A 183 7.38 11.62 16.64
C LEU A 183 5.96 11.12 16.35
N THR A 184 5.68 9.84 16.63
CA THR A 184 4.34 9.26 16.48
C THR A 184 3.33 9.91 17.42
N GLY A 185 3.73 10.27 18.64
CA GLY A 185 2.89 11.02 19.57
C GLY A 185 2.39 12.34 18.97
N LYS A 186 3.28 13.14 18.38
CA LYS A 186 2.90 14.37 17.66
C LYS A 186 1.94 14.09 16.50
N LEU A 187 2.18 13.04 15.71
CA LEU A 187 1.29 12.64 14.64
C LEU A 187 -0.12 12.33 15.17
N LEU A 188 -0.21 11.55 16.25
CA LEU A 188 -1.47 11.13 16.85
C LEU A 188 -2.32 12.28 17.39
N ASP A 189 -1.70 13.40 17.76
CA ASP A 189 -2.42 14.61 18.20
C ASP A 189 -3.18 15.30 17.04
N MET A 190 -2.72 15.10 15.78
CA MET A 190 -3.27 15.76 14.58
C MET A 190 -4.15 14.87 13.72
N VAL A 191 -4.23 13.56 14.03
CA VAL A 191 -4.92 12.60 13.17
C VAL A 191 -5.92 11.73 13.94
N ALA A 192 -6.83 11.13 13.20
CA ALA A 192 -7.79 10.15 13.72
C ALA A 192 -7.68 8.82 12.95
N ASN A 193 -8.18 7.74 13.54
CA ASN A 193 -8.21 6.41 12.94
C ASN A 193 -6.82 5.93 12.47
N TYR A 194 -5.79 6.27 13.24
CA TYR A 194 -4.42 5.85 12.96
C TYR A 194 -4.28 4.33 13.08
N GLY A 195 -3.55 3.77 12.12
CA GLY A 195 -3.09 2.39 12.16
C GLY A 195 -1.81 2.24 11.36
N CYS A 196 -1.10 1.15 11.57
CA CYS A 196 0.09 0.83 10.77
C CYS A 196 0.12 -0.63 10.37
N LYS A 197 0.83 -0.93 9.29
CA LYS A 197 1.07 -2.29 8.82
C LYS A 197 2.55 -2.48 8.51
N ILE A 198 3.07 -3.64 8.92
CA ILE A 198 4.38 -4.13 8.47
C ILE A 198 4.11 -5.15 7.37
N LEU A 199 4.66 -4.90 6.19
CA LEU A 199 4.45 -5.70 5.00
C LEU A 199 5.75 -6.40 4.62
N VAL A 200 5.63 -7.69 4.33
CA VAL A 200 6.73 -8.51 3.81
C VAL A 200 6.42 -8.91 2.37
N PRO A 201 7.42 -8.95 1.47
CA PRO A 201 7.21 -9.38 0.09
C PRO A 201 6.55 -10.76 0.04
N SER A 202 5.55 -10.93 -0.80
CA SER A 202 4.87 -12.23 -0.95
C SER A 202 5.69 -13.24 -1.77
N GLY A 203 6.66 -12.75 -2.56
CA GLY A 203 7.46 -13.56 -3.47
C GLY A 203 6.80 -13.86 -4.82
N HIS A 204 5.63 -13.31 -5.11
CA HIS A 204 4.92 -13.57 -6.37
C HIS A 204 5.29 -12.61 -7.51
N LEU A 205 5.80 -11.43 -7.19
CA LEU A 205 6.31 -10.44 -8.15
C LEU A 205 7.84 -10.46 -8.07
N ASN A 206 8.44 -11.51 -8.59
CA ASN A 206 9.89 -11.58 -8.74
C ASN A 206 10.26 -11.17 -10.15
N ASP A 207 11.19 -10.28 -10.24
CA ASP A 207 12.12 -9.83 -11.30
C ASP A 207 11.85 -10.21 -12.75
#